data_0846491959e7557c9319f29fc6356ea0
#
_entry.id   0846491959e7557c9319f29fc6356ea0
#
_cell.length_a   1.000
_cell.length_b   1.000
_cell.length_c   1.000
_cell.angle_alpha   90.00
_cell.angle_beta   90.00
_cell.angle_gamma   90.00
#
_symmetry.space_group_name_H-M   'P 1'
#
loop_
_entity.id
_entity.type
_entity.pdbx_description
1 polymer ?
#
loop_
_entity_poly.entity_id
_entity_poly.type
_entity_poly.pdbx_seq_one_letter_code
_entity_poly.pdbx_strand_id
1 'polypeptide(L)'
;MTGDQTNAAVEEVKPKQYLEVECKYNADSIDRVAFKDLVKSFNPKTFIYVESTDVYYVRAENEFLRYRMPADNKGGPEEDRAELTFKKKHIENNNWTRTEVNLRVDLNEPALVNAFCEGLGYKKNFSIEKRCDIYFFDDADIVYYTVKDEDGKYAHYLEVEANEDIGMTHEESWEVILKYEKLLLPLGITPQKRKKLSLYEMYVKLPKKE
;
A
#
# COMPACT_ATOMS: atom_id res chain seq x y z
N MET A 1 -57.74 7.09 -14.14
CA MET A 1 -56.46 6.38 -14.40
C MET A 1 -55.44 7.02 -13.49
N THR A 2 -55.24 6.43 -12.32
CA THR A 2 -54.28 6.87 -11.33
C THR A 2 -52.99 6.05 -11.53
N GLY A 3 -51.94 6.73 -12.03
CA GLY A 3 -50.65 6.11 -12.20
C GLY A 3 -49.96 5.93 -10.85
N ASP A 4 -49.75 4.70 -10.51
CA ASP A 4 -48.97 4.29 -9.37
C ASP A 4 -47.47 4.50 -9.67
N GLN A 5 -46.88 5.55 -9.10
CA GLN A 5 -45.44 5.77 -9.15
C GLN A 5 -44.82 4.95 -8.03
N THR A 6 -44.37 3.74 -8.34
CA THR A 6 -43.50 2.97 -7.48
C THR A 6 -42.18 3.70 -7.33
N ASN A 7 -41.99 4.38 -6.20
CA ASN A 7 -40.68 4.84 -5.74
C ASN A 7 -39.82 3.61 -5.45
N ALA A 8 -39.02 3.19 -6.42
CA ALA A 8 -37.93 2.29 -6.15
C ALA A 8 -36.91 3.05 -5.26
N ALA A 9 -36.82 2.64 -4.00
CA ALA A 9 -35.77 3.14 -3.11
C ALA A 9 -34.42 2.80 -3.76
N VAL A 10 -33.65 3.82 -4.10
CA VAL A 10 -32.24 3.66 -4.51
C VAL A 10 -31.54 3.17 -3.24
N GLU A 11 -31.14 1.89 -3.22
CA GLU A 11 -30.26 1.37 -2.17
C GLU A 11 -28.98 2.23 -2.19
N GLU A 12 -28.74 2.91 -1.08
CA GLU A 12 -27.53 3.69 -0.84
C GLU A 12 -26.36 2.72 -0.81
N VAL A 13 -25.64 2.61 -1.92
CA VAL A 13 -24.40 1.82 -2.00
C VAL A 13 -23.38 2.51 -1.09
N LYS A 14 -23.29 2.06 0.15
CA LYS A 14 -22.22 2.50 1.05
C LYS A 14 -20.89 2.11 0.43
N PRO A 15 -19.95 3.05 0.27
CA PRO A 15 -18.63 2.71 -0.23
C PRO A 15 -18.02 1.65 0.68
N LYS A 16 -17.53 0.56 0.11
CA LYS A 16 -16.83 -0.50 0.83
C LYS A 16 -15.60 0.15 1.45
N GLN A 17 -15.56 0.31 2.76
CA GLN A 17 -14.37 0.73 3.46
C GLN A 17 -13.43 -0.47 3.52
N TYR A 18 -12.36 -0.42 2.75
CA TYR A 18 -11.29 -1.40 2.84
C TYR A 18 -10.42 -1.02 4.03
N LEU A 19 -10.33 -1.92 4.97
CA LEU A 19 -9.52 -1.75 6.17
C LEU A 19 -8.20 -2.51 5.97
N GLU A 20 -7.18 -1.80 5.49
CA GLU A 20 -5.84 -2.36 5.30
C GLU A 20 -5.21 -2.73 6.66
N VAL A 21 -4.81 -3.99 6.82
CA VAL A 21 -4.05 -4.48 7.97
C VAL A 21 -2.72 -5.00 7.49
N GLU A 22 -1.68 -4.20 7.70
CA GLU A 22 -0.30 -4.50 7.29
C GLU A 22 0.68 -4.40 8.45
N CYS A 23 1.79 -5.12 8.37
CA CYS A 23 2.95 -4.92 9.22
C CYS A 23 4.22 -4.77 8.40
N LYS A 24 4.93 -3.68 8.63
CA LYS A 24 6.19 -3.34 7.97
C LYS A 24 7.38 -3.62 8.85
N TYR A 25 8.47 -4.13 8.26
CA TYR A 25 9.71 -4.42 8.94
C TYR A 25 10.89 -3.74 8.23
N ASN A 26 11.91 -3.36 9.00
CA ASN A 26 13.18 -2.98 8.41
C ASN A 26 13.87 -4.23 7.85
N ALA A 27 14.29 -4.17 6.59
CA ALA A 27 14.91 -5.28 5.86
C ALA A 27 16.33 -4.96 5.36
N ASP A 28 16.97 -3.87 5.85
CA ASP A 28 18.32 -3.47 5.40
C ASP A 28 19.39 -4.55 5.63
N SER A 29 19.20 -5.42 6.63
CA SER A 29 20.12 -6.51 6.95
C SER A 29 19.72 -7.86 6.33
N ILE A 30 18.66 -7.91 5.52
CA ILE A 30 18.14 -9.15 4.95
C ILE A 30 18.76 -9.36 3.57
N ASP A 31 19.38 -10.53 3.37
CA ASP A 31 19.80 -10.96 2.04
C ASP A 31 18.56 -11.27 1.18
N ARG A 32 18.45 -10.60 0.03
CA ARG A 32 17.30 -10.74 -0.87
C ARG A 32 17.18 -12.14 -1.47
N VAL A 33 18.31 -12.85 -1.66
CA VAL A 33 18.29 -14.22 -2.19
C VAL A 33 17.74 -15.17 -1.14
N ALA A 34 18.25 -15.09 0.09
CA ALA A 34 17.75 -15.86 1.20
C ALA A 34 16.26 -15.60 1.47
N PHE A 35 15.81 -14.35 1.34
CA PHE A 35 14.40 -14.00 1.41
C PHE A 35 13.58 -14.73 0.35
N LYS A 36 13.99 -14.65 -0.92
CA LYS A 36 13.28 -15.30 -2.03
C LYS A 36 13.17 -16.81 -1.86
N ASP A 37 14.26 -17.45 -1.44
CA ASP A 37 14.31 -18.89 -1.25
C ASP A 37 13.39 -19.33 -0.10
N LEU A 38 13.41 -18.59 1.02
CA LEU A 38 12.54 -18.88 2.15
C LEU A 38 11.05 -18.70 1.78
N VAL A 39 10.68 -17.55 1.19
CA VAL A 39 9.27 -17.25 0.90
C VAL A 39 8.70 -18.19 -0.16
N LYS A 40 9.50 -18.62 -1.15
CA LYS A 40 9.09 -19.65 -2.11
C LYS A 40 8.78 -20.99 -1.44
N SER A 41 9.47 -21.33 -0.34
CA SER A 41 9.21 -22.56 0.40
C SER A 41 7.83 -22.59 1.08
N PHE A 42 7.17 -21.43 1.22
CA PHE A 42 5.80 -21.32 1.74
C PHE A 42 4.71 -21.57 0.67
N ASN A 43 5.12 -21.88 -0.57
CA ASN A 43 4.24 -22.15 -1.71
C ASN A 43 3.26 -21.00 -2.03
N PRO A 44 3.77 -19.82 -2.41
CA PRO A 44 2.91 -18.71 -2.85
C PRO A 44 2.12 -19.11 -4.11
N LYS A 45 0.89 -18.59 -4.25
CA LYS A 45 0.05 -18.78 -5.45
C LYS A 45 0.69 -18.16 -6.68
N THR A 46 1.24 -16.97 -6.50
CA THR A 46 1.83 -16.17 -7.58
C THR A 46 2.95 -15.29 -7.05
N PHE A 47 3.83 -14.90 -7.94
CA PHE A 47 4.92 -13.96 -7.71
C PHE A 47 4.95 -12.95 -8.85
N ILE A 48 5.08 -11.67 -8.51
CA ILE A 48 5.35 -10.61 -9.47
C ILE A 48 6.53 -9.76 -9.02
N TYR A 49 7.23 -9.17 -9.99
CA TYR A 49 8.23 -8.13 -9.77
C TYR A 49 7.72 -6.83 -10.38
N VAL A 50 7.66 -5.78 -9.57
CA VAL A 50 7.14 -4.47 -9.98
C VAL A 50 8.17 -3.39 -9.68
N GLU A 51 8.39 -2.51 -10.66
CA GLU A 51 9.08 -1.23 -10.45
C GLU A 51 8.06 -0.10 -10.59
N SER A 52 8.13 0.89 -9.72
CA SER A 52 7.22 2.03 -9.75
C SER A 52 7.87 3.29 -9.21
N THR A 53 7.30 4.44 -9.61
CA THR A 53 7.53 5.72 -8.94
C THR A 53 6.26 6.12 -8.24
N ASP A 54 6.33 6.28 -6.92
CA ASP A 54 5.23 6.75 -6.09
C ASP A 54 5.42 8.25 -5.80
N VAL A 55 4.43 9.08 -6.18
CA VAL A 55 4.37 10.51 -5.87
C VAL A 55 3.34 10.75 -4.80
N TYR A 56 3.72 11.42 -3.71
CA TYR A 56 2.86 11.67 -2.58
C TYR A 56 2.39 13.13 -2.54
N TYR A 57 1.09 13.29 -2.36
CA TYR A 57 0.41 14.57 -2.23
C TYR A 57 -0.24 14.68 -0.86
N VAL A 58 -0.10 15.81 -0.21
CA VAL A 58 -0.50 16.04 1.17
C VAL A 58 -1.42 17.23 1.28
N ARG A 59 -2.48 17.11 2.07
CA ARG A 59 -3.39 18.19 2.42
C ARG A 59 -3.53 18.33 3.93
N ALA A 60 -3.60 17.22 4.65
CA ALA A 60 -3.77 17.19 6.10
C ALA A 60 -2.84 16.12 6.72
N GLU A 61 -2.62 16.20 8.02
CA GLU A 61 -1.60 15.42 8.73
C GLU A 61 -1.82 13.90 8.67
N ASN A 62 -3.08 13.44 8.56
CA ASN A 62 -3.42 12.01 8.67
C ASN A 62 -3.94 11.40 7.37
N GLU A 63 -3.87 12.14 6.27
CA GLU A 63 -4.34 11.68 4.98
C GLU A 63 -3.42 12.13 3.85
N PHE A 64 -3.32 11.30 2.83
CA PHE A 64 -2.55 11.62 1.63
C PHE A 64 -3.12 10.94 0.39
N LEU A 65 -2.76 11.46 -0.77
CA LEU A 65 -2.91 10.78 -2.04
C LEU A 65 -1.53 10.27 -2.48
N ARG A 66 -1.49 9.05 -3.01
CA ARG A 66 -0.32 8.47 -3.67
C ARG A 66 -0.68 8.23 -5.12
N TYR A 67 0.08 8.79 -6.03
CA TYR A 67 0.03 8.44 -7.43
C TYR A 67 1.18 7.52 -7.74
N ARG A 68 0.87 6.27 -8.09
CA ARG A 68 1.84 5.26 -8.48
C ARG A 68 1.89 5.18 -9.98
N MET A 69 3.07 5.41 -10.54
CA MET A 69 3.38 5.22 -11.95
C MET A 69 4.21 3.94 -12.08
N PRO A 70 3.79 2.94 -12.88
CA PRO A 70 4.64 1.80 -13.20
C PRO A 70 5.87 2.30 -13.98
N ALA A 71 7.04 1.73 -13.67
CA ALA A 71 8.24 1.96 -14.46
C ALA A 71 8.30 0.93 -15.57
N ASP A 72 8.16 1.35 -16.79
CA ASP A 72 8.28 0.53 -18.01
C ASP A 72 7.50 -0.82 -18.02
N ASN A 73 6.57 -0.91 -18.89
CA ASN A 73 5.72 -2.00 -19.38
C ASN A 73 6.33 -3.42 -19.37
N LYS A 74 6.66 -3.97 -18.21
CA LYS A 74 7.16 -5.34 -18.09
C LYS A 74 6.19 -6.29 -17.40
N GLY A 75 5.06 -5.77 -16.96
CA GLY A 75 3.95 -6.54 -16.42
C GLY A 75 2.89 -6.83 -17.49
N GLY A 76 1.89 -7.63 -17.18
CA GLY A 76 0.74 -7.84 -18.06
C GLY A 76 -0.15 -6.59 -18.18
N PRO A 77 -1.15 -6.60 -19.06
CA PRO A 77 -1.97 -5.43 -19.39
C PRO A 77 -2.74 -4.82 -18.19
N GLU A 78 -2.86 -5.51 -17.07
CA GLU A 78 -3.46 -4.98 -15.85
C GLU A 78 -2.43 -4.29 -14.92
N GLU A 79 -1.15 -4.62 -15.04
CA GLU A 79 -0.06 -4.11 -14.19
C GLU A 79 0.53 -2.79 -14.71
N ASP A 80 0.24 -2.45 -15.97
CA ASP A 80 0.74 -1.23 -16.63
C ASP A 80 -0.08 0.03 -16.28
N ARG A 81 -1.12 -0.11 -15.47
CA ARG A 81 -2.00 0.99 -15.12
C ARG A 81 -1.44 1.79 -13.96
N ALA A 82 -1.45 3.10 -14.13
CA ALA A 82 -1.19 4.00 -13.02
C ALA A 82 -2.31 3.88 -11.98
N GLU A 83 -1.98 4.12 -10.73
CA GLU A 83 -2.93 4.02 -9.61
C GLU A 83 -2.89 5.30 -8.78
N LEU A 84 -4.07 5.86 -8.53
CA LEU A 84 -4.26 6.94 -7.57
C LEU A 84 -4.90 6.36 -6.31
N THR A 85 -4.17 6.38 -5.21
CA THR A 85 -4.61 5.84 -3.92
C THR A 85 -4.88 6.96 -2.95
N PHE A 86 -6.05 6.95 -2.31
CA PHE A 86 -6.32 7.73 -1.12
C PHE A 86 -6.07 6.88 0.12
N LYS A 87 -5.26 7.37 1.05
CA LYS A 87 -5.05 6.71 2.35
C LYS A 87 -5.35 7.68 3.49
N LYS A 88 -6.08 7.16 4.50
CA LYS A 88 -6.38 7.90 5.71
C LYS A 88 -6.15 7.03 6.94
N LYS A 89 -5.33 7.51 7.86
CA LYS A 89 -5.04 6.83 9.12
C LYS A 89 -6.19 6.99 10.11
N HIS A 90 -6.60 5.90 10.74
CA HIS A 90 -7.54 5.91 11.84
C HIS A 90 -6.81 6.22 13.14
N ILE A 91 -7.13 7.37 13.76
CA ILE A 91 -6.44 7.87 14.96
C ILE A 91 -6.82 7.06 16.20
N GLU A 92 -8.02 6.47 16.20
CA GLU A 92 -8.57 5.73 17.36
C GLU A 92 -8.05 4.30 17.48
N ASN A 93 -7.46 3.77 16.40
CA ASN A 93 -6.91 2.43 16.33
C ASN A 93 -5.38 2.47 16.37
N ASN A 94 -4.76 1.32 16.62
CA ASN A 94 -3.31 1.23 16.52
C ASN A 94 -2.84 1.60 15.09
N ASN A 95 -1.55 1.86 14.92
CA ASN A 95 -0.96 2.36 13.67
C ASN A 95 -1.01 1.39 12.47
N TRP A 96 -1.72 0.27 12.60
CA TRP A 96 -1.74 -0.83 11.63
C TRP A 96 -2.98 -0.82 10.73
N THR A 97 -3.91 0.11 10.97
CA THR A 97 -5.20 0.17 10.28
C THR A 97 -5.37 1.49 9.55
N ARG A 98 -5.73 1.44 8.27
CA ARG A 98 -5.99 2.61 7.41
C ARG A 98 -7.18 2.36 6.52
N THR A 99 -7.92 3.41 6.20
CA THR A 99 -8.81 3.39 5.03
C THR A 99 -7.95 3.55 3.79
N GLU A 100 -8.10 2.64 2.84
CA GLU A 100 -7.48 2.72 1.52
C GLU A 100 -8.56 2.70 0.44
N VAL A 101 -8.43 3.57 -0.57
CA VAL A 101 -9.26 3.58 -1.77
C VAL A 101 -8.36 3.72 -2.97
N ASN A 102 -8.35 2.71 -3.81
CA ASN A 102 -7.51 2.64 -5.01
C ASN A 102 -8.36 2.95 -6.25
N LEU A 103 -7.91 3.89 -7.06
CA LEU A 103 -8.44 4.18 -8.38
C LEU A 103 -7.38 3.83 -9.42
N ARG A 104 -7.67 2.83 -10.23
CA ARG A 104 -6.85 2.52 -11.41
C ARG A 104 -7.15 3.54 -12.49
N VAL A 105 -6.11 4.18 -13.02
CA VAL A 105 -6.22 5.20 -14.05
C VAL A 105 -5.51 4.72 -15.31
N ASP A 106 -6.24 4.69 -16.42
CA ASP A 106 -5.70 4.24 -17.71
C ASP A 106 -4.72 5.23 -18.32
N LEU A 107 -4.68 6.45 -17.79
CA LEU A 107 -3.86 7.54 -18.31
C LEU A 107 -2.60 7.70 -17.47
N ASN A 108 -1.45 7.39 -18.07
CA ASN A 108 -0.15 7.74 -17.50
C ASN A 108 0.17 9.21 -17.86
N GLU A 109 -0.64 10.13 -17.33
CA GLU A 109 -0.50 11.58 -17.53
C GLU A 109 -0.21 12.30 -16.21
N PRO A 110 1.04 12.32 -15.74
CA PRO A 110 1.41 12.90 -14.45
C PRO A 110 0.97 14.36 -14.26
N ALA A 111 0.95 15.15 -15.35
CA ALA A 111 0.55 16.54 -15.30
C ALA A 111 -0.95 16.70 -14.97
N LEU A 112 -1.82 15.87 -15.55
CA LEU A 112 -3.26 15.89 -15.26
C LEU A 112 -3.54 15.40 -13.85
N VAL A 113 -2.86 14.35 -13.40
CA VAL A 113 -3.01 13.84 -12.01
C VAL A 113 -2.56 14.90 -11.02
N ASN A 114 -1.45 15.60 -11.30
CA ASN A 114 -0.97 16.70 -10.45
C ASN A 114 -2.03 17.81 -10.36
N ALA A 115 -2.56 18.27 -11.51
CA ALA A 115 -3.60 19.31 -11.55
C ALA A 115 -4.89 18.87 -10.83
N PHE A 116 -5.28 17.60 -10.94
CA PHE A 116 -6.42 17.04 -10.23
C PHE A 116 -6.19 17.05 -8.70
N CYS A 117 -5.04 16.57 -8.24
CA CYS A 117 -4.69 16.58 -6.82
C CYS A 117 -4.64 18.02 -6.26
N GLU A 118 -4.05 18.96 -7.00
CA GLU A 118 -4.00 20.38 -6.61
C GLU A 118 -5.39 21.01 -6.56
N GLY A 119 -6.27 20.66 -7.53
CA GLY A 119 -7.67 21.09 -7.55
C GLY A 119 -8.47 20.61 -6.34
N LEU A 120 -8.10 19.47 -5.74
CA LEU A 120 -8.64 18.95 -4.48
C LEU A 120 -7.95 19.55 -3.23
N GLY A 121 -7.00 20.46 -3.41
CA GLY A 121 -6.27 21.11 -2.31
C GLY A 121 -5.07 20.31 -1.77
N TYR A 122 -4.68 19.22 -2.45
CA TYR A 122 -3.45 18.50 -2.11
C TYR A 122 -2.25 19.13 -2.79
N LYS A 123 -1.09 19.07 -2.13
CA LYS A 123 0.18 19.57 -2.69
C LYS A 123 1.17 18.42 -2.80
N LYS A 124 1.89 18.36 -3.92
CA LYS A 124 3.00 17.43 -4.08
C LYS A 124 4.02 17.68 -2.96
N ASN A 125 4.45 16.61 -2.30
CA ASN A 125 5.36 16.67 -1.15
C ASN A 125 6.71 15.98 -1.43
N PHE A 126 6.68 14.70 -1.81
CA PHE A 126 7.88 13.94 -2.16
C PHE A 126 7.54 12.84 -3.17
N SER A 127 8.59 12.24 -3.71
CA SER A 127 8.49 11.02 -4.54
C SER A 127 9.52 9.99 -4.12
N ILE A 128 9.24 8.71 -4.40
CA ILE A 128 10.14 7.59 -4.19
C ILE A 128 10.08 6.65 -5.39
N GLU A 129 11.23 6.05 -5.74
CA GLU A 129 11.28 4.91 -6.65
C GLU A 129 11.19 3.62 -5.83
N LYS A 130 10.36 2.67 -6.26
CA LYS A 130 10.20 1.36 -5.60
C LYS A 130 10.51 0.22 -6.55
N ARG A 131 11.12 -0.83 -6.00
CA ARG A 131 11.33 -2.12 -6.67
C ARG A 131 10.84 -3.20 -5.72
N CYS A 132 9.77 -3.89 -6.10
CA CYS A 132 9.04 -4.79 -5.23
C CYS A 132 9.09 -6.22 -5.76
N ASP A 133 9.43 -7.17 -4.88
CA ASP A 133 9.15 -8.60 -5.04
C ASP A 133 7.88 -8.90 -4.25
N ILE A 134 6.79 -9.24 -4.91
CA ILE A 134 5.47 -9.46 -4.30
C ILE A 134 5.09 -10.93 -4.43
N TYR A 135 4.79 -11.57 -3.32
CA TYR A 135 4.36 -12.97 -3.22
C TYR A 135 2.94 -13.01 -2.68
N PHE A 136 2.02 -13.53 -3.47
CA PHE A 136 0.60 -13.66 -3.13
C PHE A 136 0.30 -15.03 -2.53
N PHE A 137 -0.38 -15.03 -1.39
CA PHE A 137 -0.89 -16.21 -0.72
C PHE A 137 -2.43 -16.17 -0.66
N ASP A 138 -3.05 -17.19 -0.07
CA ASP A 138 -4.51 -17.20 0.10
C ASP A 138 -5.00 -16.12 1.06
N ASP A 139 -4.24 -15.88 2.12
CA ASP A 139 -4.63 -15.07 3.27
C ASP A 139 -3.74 -13.82 3.46
N ALA A 140 -2.65 -13.67 2.69
CA ALA A 140 -1.75 -12.53 2.80
C ALA A 140 -0.93 -12.28 1.55
N ASP A 141 -0.35 -11.09 1.47
CA ASP A 141 0.73 -10.74 0.57
C ASP A 141 2.02 -10.50 1.37
N ILE A 142 3.14 -11.01 0.86
CA ILE A 142 4.47 -10.73 1.40
C ILE A 142 5.25 -9.95 0.36
N VAL A 143 5.69 -8.75 0.74
CA VAL A 143 6.38 -7.83 -0.16
C VAL A 143 7.75 -7.48 0.40
N TYR A 144 8.82 -7.83 -0.34
CA TYR A 144 10.14 -7.25 -0.11
C TYR A 144 10.37 -6.13 -1.11
N TYR A 145 10.73 -4.95 -0.63
CA TYR A 145 10.97 -3.85 -1.54
C TYR A 145 12.14 -2.95 -1.15
N THR A 146 12.76 -2.40 -2.19
CA THR A 146 13.75 -1.33 -2.09
C THR A 146 13.09 -0.01 -2.41
N VAL A 147 13.33 0.99 -1.58
CA VAL A 147 12.97 2.38 -1.82
C VAL A 147 14.24 3.15 -2.13
N LYS A 148 14.19 4.01 -3.15
CA LYS A 148 15.18 5.06 -3.40
C LYS A 148 14.46 6.40 -3.26
N ASP A 149 14.95 7.25 -2.37
CA ASP A 149 14.40 8.58 -2.15
C ASP A 149 14.94 9.63 -3.13
N GLU A 150 14.43 10.86 -3.05
CA GLU A 150 14.84 11.97 -3.91
C GLU A 150 16.31 12.38 -3.69
N ASP A 151 16.91 12.05 -2.55
CA ASP A 151 18.34 12.27 -2.26
C ASP A 151 19.23 11.12 -2.80
N GLY A 152 18.63 10.09 -3.41
CA GLY A 152 19.32 8.91 -3.94
C GLY A 152 19.69 7.88 -2.88
N LYS A 153 19.17 7.99 -1.65
CA LYS A 153 19.40 7.03 -0.58
C LYS A 153 18.50 5.82 -0.75
N TYR A 154 19.04 4.66 -0.41
CA TYR A 154 18.32 3.38 -0.47
C TYR A 154 17.96 2.91 0.93
N ALA A 155 16.77 2.31 1.05
CA ALA A 155 16.29 1.61 2.23
C ALA A 155 15.52 0.35 1.79
N HIS A 156 15.56 -0.70 2.62
CA HIS A 156 14.88 -1.95 2.34
C HIS A 156 13.83 -2.24 3.40
N TYR A 157 12.67 -2.68 2.93
CA TYR A 157 11.54 -3.01 3.79
C TYR A 157 10.96 -4.36 3.38
N LEU A 158 10.31 -4.98 4.35
CA LEU A 158 9.46 -6.13 4.15
C LEU A 158 8.09 -5.78 4.73
N GLU A 159 7.03 -6.09 4.00
CA GLU A 159 5.64 -5.97 4.43
C GLU A 159 4.99 -7.34 4.43
N VAL A 160 4.14 -7.56 5.41
CA VAL A 160 3.13 -8.61 5.42
C VAL A 160 1.80 -7.91 5.53
N GLU A 161 0.95 -8.11 4.55
CA GLU A 161 -0.39 -7.53 4.43
C GLU A 161 -1.42 -8.65 4.43
N ALA A 162 -2.43 -8.58 5.30
CA ALA A 162 -3.50 -9.55 5.31
C ALA A 162 -4.49 -9.26 4.17
N ASN A 163 -5.00 -10.33 3.53
CA ASN A 163 -5.86 -10.20 2.37
C ASN A 163 -7.28 -9.75 2.77
N GLU A 164 -7.62 -8.50 2.45
CA GLU A 164 -8.90 -7.88 2.79
C GLU A 164 -10.09 -8.50 2.05
N ASP A 165 -9.88 -9.08 0.88
CA ASP A 165 -10.94 -9.62 0.02
C ASP A 165 -11.65 -10.82 0.62
N ILE A 166 -11.05 -11.50 1.60
CA ILE A 166 -11.63 -12.67 2.27
C ILE A 166 -12.53 -12.33 3.46
N GLY A 167 -12.70 -11.04 3.76
CA GLY A 167 -13.66 -10.56 4.75
C GLY A 167 -13.29 -10.87 6.20
N MET A 168 -11.99 -10.96 6.51
CA MET A 168 -11.46 -11.16 7.86
C MET A 168 -11.78 -9.98 8.78
N THR A 169 -11.96 -10.28 10.07
CA THR A 169 -11.94 -9.28 11.13
C THR A 169 -10.51 -8.74 11.34
N HIS A 170 -10.36 -7.62 12.02
CA HIS A 170 -9.05 -7.06 12.36
C HIS A 170 -8.20 -8.07 13.17
N GLU A 171 -8.80 -8.78 14.11
CA GLU A 171 -8.14 -9.80 14.93
C GLU A 171 -7.62 -10.96 14.06
N GLU A 172 -8.45 -11.47 13.16
CA GLU A 172 -8.09 -12.55 12.23
C GLU A 172 -6.96 -12.08 11.28
N SER A 173 -7.05 -10.88 10.74
CA SER A 173 -5.98 -10.29 9.92
C SER A 173 -4.68 -10.16 10.69
N TRP A 174 -4.75 -9.78 11.97
CA TRP A 174 -3.55 -9.71 12.82
C TRP A 174 -2.95 -11.08 13.11
N GLU A 175 -3.76 -12.12 13.28
CA GLU A 175 -3.27 -13.51 13.43
C GLU A 175 -2.53 -13.98 12.18
N VAL A 176 -3.01 -13.60 10.99
CA VAL A 176 -2.32 -13.86 9.72
C VAL A 176 -0.94 -13.17 9.69
N ILE A 177 -0.86 -11.90 10.08
CA ILE A 177 0.42 -11.18 10.19
C ILE A 177 1.38 -11.94 11.12
N LEU A 178 0.93 -12.35 12.30
CA LEU A 178 1.75 -13.08 13.28
C LEU A 178 2.20 -14.45 12.77
N LYS A 179 1.35 -15.15 12.00
CA LYS A 179 1.71 -16.42 11.34
C LYS A 179 2.91 -16.23 10.41
N TYR A 180 2.85 -15.24 9.51
CA TYR A 180 3.94 -14.99 8.57
C TYR A 180 5.17 -14.39 9.24
N GLU A 181 5.04 -13.53 10.24
CA GLU A 181 6.17 -13.07 11.05
C GLU A 181 6.95 -14.25 11.64
N LYS A 182 6.24 -15.25 12.18
CA LYS A 182 6.86 -16.47 12.73
C LYS A 182 7.58 -17.27 11.65
N LEU A 183 7.03 -17.38 10.45
CA LEU A 183 7.66 -18.06 9.32
C LEU A 183 8.92 -17.33 8.82
N LEU A 184 8.97 -16.02 8.98
CA LEU A 184 10.09 -15.17 8.56
C LEU A 184 11.18 -15.01 9.63
N LEU A 185 11.03 -15.62 10.81
CA LEU A 185 12.06 -15.62 11.87
C LEU A 185 13.46 -16.04 11.40
N PRO A 186 13.63 -17.05 10.49
CA PRO A 186 14.96 -17.41 10.00
C PRO A 186 15.72 -16.28 9.31
N LEU A 187 15.02 -15.26 8.79
CA LEU A 187 15.60 -14.04 8.23
C LEU A 187 15.86 -12.97 9.29
N GLY A 188 15.64 -13.28 10.56
CA GLY A 188 15.75 -12.35 11.67
C GLY A 188 14.63 -11.30 11.68
N ILE A 189 13.49 -11.55 11.02
CA ILE A 189 12.27 -10.73 11.18
C ILE A 189 11.68 -11.05 12.54
N THR A 190 11.58 -10.03 13.38
CA THR A 190 11.10 -10.15 14.76
C THR A 190 10.20 -8.94 15.09
N PRO A 191 9.38 -9.03 16.16
CA PRO A 191 8.57 -7.90 16.62
C PRO A 191 9.35 -6.60 16.84
N GLN A 192 10.63 -6.68 17.21
CA GLN A 192 11.51 -5.52 17.44
C GLN A 192 11.88 -4.79 16.14
N LYS A 193 11.80 -5.49 14.99
CA LYS A 193 12.05 -4.90 13.65
C LYS A 193 10.81 -4.23 13.04
N ARG A 194 9.65 -4.34 13.66
CA ARG A 194 8.43 -3.71 13.18
C ARG A 194 8.59 -2.20 13.11
N LYS A 195 8.18 -1.61 11.99
CA LYS A 195 8.12 -0.17 11.78
C LYS A 195 6.70 0.32 12.07
N LYS A 196 6.56 1.26 13.00
CA LYS A 196 5.28 1.89 13.32
C LYS A 196 4.85 2.96 12.31
N LEU A 197 5.82 3.47 11.53
CA LEU A 197 5.61 4.53 10.57
C LEU A 197 5.36 3.94 9.17
N SER A 198 4.38 4.48 8.46
CA SER A 198 4.20 4.25 7.03
C SER A 198 5.34 4.89 6.22
N LEU A 199 5.49 4.49 4.95
CA LEU A 199 6.42 5.19 4.04
C LEU A 199 6.14 6.68 3.98
N TYR A 200 4.85 7.07 3.93
CA TYR A 200 4.46 8.47 4.00
C TYR A 200 5.04 9.17 5.22
N GLU A 201 4.82 8.62 6.42
CA GLU A 201 5.29 9.22 7.68
C GLU A 201 6.83 9.26 7.78
N MET A 202 7.54 8.35 7.12
CA MET A 202 9.01 8.33 7.10
C MET A 202 9.63 9.37 6.15
N TYR A 203 8.94 9.70 5.06
CA TYR A 203 9.49 10.56 3.99
C TYR A 203 8.80 11.92 3.88
N VAL A 204 7.66 12.14 4.56
CA VAL A 204 6.93 13.41 4.48
C VAL A 204 7.79 14.57 4.95
N LYS A 205 7.88 15.58 4.08
CA LYS A 205 8.53 16.87 4.39
C LYS A 205 7.50 17.78 5.06
N LEU A 206 7.45 17.74 6.39
CA LEU A 206 6.59 18.66 7.13
C LEU A 206 7.14 20.09 7.05
N PRO A 207 6.28 21.13 6.91
CA PRO A 207 6.74 22.51 7.02
C PRO A 207 7.40 22.69 8.39
N LYS A 208 8.57 23.33 8.40
CA LYS A 208 9.20 23.70 9.67
C LYS A 208 8.20 24.57 10.42
N LYS A 209 7.82 24.15 11.63
CA LYS A 209 7.05 25.02 12.54
C LYS A 209 7.94 26.23 12.82
N GLU A 210 7.50 27.41 12.33
CA GLU A 210 8.09 28.70 12.69
C GLU A 210 7.84 28.97 14.17
#